data_4f3ea43679531774457410052d7810a1
#
_entry.id   4f3ea43679531774457410052d7810a1
#
_cell.length_a   1.000
_cell.length_b   1.000
_cell.length_c   1.000
_cell.angle_alpha   90.00
_cell.angle_beta   90.00
_cell.angle_gamma   90.00
#
_symmetry.space_group_name_H-M   'P 1'
#
loop_
_entity.id
_entity.type
_entity.pdbx_description
1 polymer ?
#
loop_
_entity_poly.entity_id
_entity_poly.type
_entity_poly.pdbx_seq_one_letter_code
_entity_poly.pdbx_strand_id
1 'polypeptide(L)'
;MRKPNEIIVNGKTLNEILENHNHYLKRDVKGLASMRANLRGANLRYANLRYANLSRANLSRANLRDADLRNANLDGANFRDADLRDADLSYANLGGANFRDADLRNANLDGANLRDADLRDAKNIPYIPLECPSEGSFIGWKKINKILIKLEIPEDARRSSATTKKCRCDKAKVLGFYDLNSTELNIDKIINNSYNTCEYIKSEMVYPDSFDEDRWNECSHGIHFFINKQDAINY
;
A
#
# COMPACT_ATOMS: atom_id res chain seq x y z
N MET A 1 -24.08 -2.58 -17.04
CA MET A 1 -22.67 -3.07 -17.12
C MET A 1 -22.35 -3.46 -18.54
N ARG A 2 -21.25 -2.92 -19.10
CA ARG A 2 -20.77 -3.29 -20.45
C ARG A 2 -19.93 -4.57 -20.35
N LYS A 3 -20.17 -5.51 -21.23
CA LYS A 3 -19.35 -6.74 -21.29
C LYS A 3 -18.01 -6.48 -21.99
N PRO A 4 -16.92 -7.21 -21.68
CA PRO A 4 -15.62 -7.01 -22.31
C PRO A 4 -15.61 -7.08 -23.83
N ASN A 5 -16.46 -7.92 -24.43
CA ASN A 5 -16.59 -8.01 -25.89
C ASN A 5 -17.29 -6.80 -26.54
N GLU A 6 -17.94 -5.94 -25.76
CA GLU A 6 -18.62 -4.72 -26.22
C GLU A 6 -17.73 -3.47 -26.13
N ILE A 7 -16.53 -3.61 -25.57
CA ILE A 7 -15.59 -2.50 -25.34
C ILE A 7 -14.43 -2.64 -26.29
N ILE A 8 -14.23 -1.64 -27.14
CA ILE A 8 -13.12 -1.60 -28.09
C ILE A 8 -12.06 -0.61 -27.57
N VAL A 9 -10.82 -1.08 -27.51
CA VAL A 9 -9.64 -0.28 -27.13
C VAL A 9 -8.55 -0.52 -28.18
N ASN A 10 -8.14 0.54 -28.87
CA ASN A 10 -7.11 0.49 -29.94
C ASN A 10 -7.40 -0.60 -30.99
N GLY A 11 -8.67 -0.72 -31.43
CA GLY A 11 -9.09 -1.65 -32.48
C GLY A 11 -9.25 -3.11 -32.04
N LYS A 12 -9.06 -3.43 -30.76
CA LYS A 12 -9.29 -4.78 -30.17
C LYS A 12 -10.42 -4.73 -29.17
N THR A 13 -11.16 -5.83 -29.03
CA THR A 13 -12.09 -5.97 -27.92
C THR A 13 -11.31 -6.08 -26.61
N LEU A 14 -11.91 -5.61 -25.52
CA LEU A 14 -11.31 -5.77 -24.18
C LEU A 14 -11.09 -7.26 -23.86
N ASN A 15 -11.97 -8.16 -24.35
CA ASN A 15 -11.81 -9.59 -24.16
C ASN A 15 -10.51 -10.12 -24.81
N GLU A 16 -10.23 -9.73 -26.06
CA GLU A 16 -8.97 -10.08 -26.74
C GLU A 16 -7.75 -9.53 -26.00
N ILE A 17 -7.85 -8.32 -25.43
CA ILE A 17 -6.76 -7.73 -24.62
C ILE A 17 -6.54 -8.54 -23.35
N LEU A 18 -7.60 -8.98 -22.67
CA LEU A 18 -7.52 -9.80 -21.45
C LEU A 18 -6.95 -11.20 -21.74
N GLU A 19 -7.34 -11.82 -22.85
CA GLU A 19 -6.80 -13.11 -23.28
C GLU A 19 -5.29 -13.01 -23.58
N ASN A 20 -4.87 -12.03 -24.37
CA ASN A 20 -3.46 -11.75 -24.63
C ASN A 20 -2.67 -11.49 -23.33
N HIS A 21 -3.28 -10.75 -22.40
CA HIS A 21 -2.65 -10.47 -21.11
C HIS A 21 -2.48 -11.74 -20.26
N ASN A 22 -3.41 -12.68 -20.33
CA ASN A 22 -3.26 -13.98 -19.67
C ASN A 22 -2.06 -14.77 -20.23
N HIS A 23 -1.81 -14.73 -21.54
CA HIS A 23 -0.61 -15.31 -22.15
C HIS A 23 0.67 -14.60 -21.67
N TYR A 24 0.65 -13.26 -21.58
CA TYR A 24 1.75 -12.50 -20.99
C TYR A 24 2.08 -12.95 -19.58
N LEU A 25 1.07 -13.16 -18.73
CA LEU A 25 1.27 -13.58 -17.34
C LEU A 25 1.79 -14.99 -17.20
N LYS A 26 1.31 -15.91 -18.04
CA LYS A 26 1.75 -17.33 -18.07
C LYS A 26 3.14 -17.53 -18.68
N ARG A 27 3.63 -16.54 -19.44
CA ARG A 27 4.89 -16.63 -20.20
C ARG A 27 4.95 -17.82 -21.17
N ASP A 28 3.82 -18.18 -21.74
CA ASP A 28 3.65 -19.39 -22.55
C ASP A 28 3.85 -19.19 -24.08
N VAL A 29 4.07 -17.94 -24.54
CA VAL A 29 4.26 -17.60 -25.95
C VAL A 29 5.42 -16.63 -26.18
N LYS A 30 5.90 -16.51 -27.43
CA LYS A 30 6.91 -15.53 -27.84
C LYS A 30 6.28 -14.13 -28.00
N GLY A 31 7.07 -13.06 -27.81
CA GLY A 31 6.59 -11.68 -27.99
C GLY A 31 5.77 -11.12 -26.82
N LEU A 32 5.95 -11.66 -25.63
CA LEU A 32 5.17 -11.39 -24.42
C LEU A 32 5.00 -9.90 -24.07
N ALA A 33 6.02 -9.07 -24.29
CA ALA A 33 5.96 -7.66 -23.89
C ALA A 33 4.82 -6.89 -24.56
N SER A 34 4.49 -7.23 -25.82
CA SER A 34 3.38 -6.60 -26.56
C SER A 34 2.00 -7.09 -26.13
N MET A 35 1.94 -8.19 -25.37
CA MET A 35 0.69 -8.80 -24.89
C MET A 35 0.25 -8.27 -23.53
N ARG A 36 1.12 -7.54 -22.82
CA ARG A 36 0.75 -6.86 -21.57
C ARG A 36 -0.42 -5.93 -21.84
N ALA A 37 -1.48 -6.01 -21.06
CA ALA A 37 -2.66 -5.16 -21.22
C ALA A 37 -2.26 -3.68 -21.11
N ASN A 38 -2.35 -2.96 -22.23
CA ASN A 38 -2.19 -1.51 -22.29
C ASN A 38 -3.56 -0.88 -22.49
N LEU A 39 -4.18 -0.47 -21.40
CA LEU A 39 -5.50 0.16 -21.33
C LEU A 39 -5.38 1.65 -20.99
N ARG A 40 -4.21 2.26 -21.26
CA ARG A 40 -3.98 3.66 -21.00
C ARG A 40 -5.01 4.54 -21.72
N GLY A 41 -5.70 5.40 -20.96
CA GLY A 41 -6.72 6.33 -21.48
C GLY A 41 -7.97 5.64 -22.01
N ALA A 42 -8.13 4.31 -21.83
CA ALA A 42 -9.29 3.58 -22.31
C ALA A 42 -10.58 4.03 -21.61
N ASN A 43 -11.67 4.08 -22.37
CA ASN A 43 -13.01 4.28 -21.81
C ASN A 43 -13.59 2.93 -21.35
N LEU A 44 -13.39 2.63 -20.06
CA LEU A 44 -13.87 1.42 -19.39
C LEU A 44 -15.07 1.71 -18.47
N ARG A 45 -15.75 2.81 -18.70
CA ARG A 45 -16.93 3.19 -17.92
C ARG A 45 -18.00 2.10 -18.01
N TYR A 46 -18.56 1.72 -16.85
CA TYR A 46 -19.52 0.62 -16.71
C TYR A 46 -19.00 -0.76 -17.13
N ALA A 47 -17.68 -0.93 -17.30
CA ALA A 47 -17.13 -2.23 -17.69
C ALA A 47 -17.36 -3.28 -16.59
N ASN A 48 -17.73 -4.50 -17.00
CA ASN A 48 -17.70 -5.65 -16.13
C ASN A 48 -16.30 -6.30 -16.21
N LEU A 49 -15.49 -6.10 -15.19
CA LEU A 49 -14.13 -6.62 -15.03
C LEU A 49 -13.99 -7.52 -13.79
N ARG A 50 -15.13 -8.06 -13.32
CA ARG A 50 -15.12 -9.00 -12.19
C ARG A 50 -14.22 -10.19 -12.48
N TYR A 51 -13.41 -10.55 -11.49
CA TYR A 51 -12.46 -11.67 -11.57
C TYR A 51 -11.42 -11.55 -12.70
N ALA A 52 -11.34 -10.42 -13.40
CA ALA A 52 -10.33 -10.21 -14.43
C ALA A 52 -8.92 -10.25 -13.83
N ASN A 53 -8.00 -10.91 -14.53
CA ASN A 53 -6.59 -10.82 -14.18
C ASN A 53 -5.95 -9.70 -15.00
N LEU A 54 -5.70 -8.57 -14.35
CA LEU A 54 -5.08 -7.35 -14.86
C LEU A 54 -3.80 -7.01 -14.09
N SER A 55 -3.16 -8.01 -13.47
CA SER A 55 -1.93 -7.78 -12.73
C SER A 55 -0.87 -7.15 -13.63
N ARG A 56 -0.22 -6.08 -13.13
CA ARG A 56 0.75 -5.26 -13.85
C ARG A 56 0.23 -4.58 -15.12
N ALA A 57 -1.07 -4.57 -15.38
CA ALA A 57 -1.66 -3.86 -16.52
C ALA A 57 -1.42 -2.34 -16.43
N ASN A 58 -1.40 -1.68 -17.59
CA ASN A 58 -1.36 -0.22 -17.65
C ASN A 58 -2.77 0.33 -17.83
N LEU A 59 -3.34 0.88 -16.76
CA LEU A 59 -4.65 1.52 -16.69
C LEU A 59 -4.53 3.04 -16.45
N SER A 60 -3.33 3.61 -16.66
CA SER A 60 -3.11 5.03 -16.43
C SER A 60 -4.03 5.89 -17.30
N ARG A 61 -4.63 6.92 -16.70
CA ARG A 61 -5.60 7.83 -17.34
C ARG A 61 -6.86 7.13 -17.87
N ALA A 62 -7.11 5.86 -17.54
CA ALA A 62 -8.33 5.18 -17.95
C ALA A 62 -9.56 5.75 -17.22
N ASN A 63 -10.69 5.79 -17.92
CA ASN A 63 -11.97 6.09 -17.31
C ASN A 63 -12.65 4.78 -16.89
N LEU A 64 -12.59 4.49 -15.58
CA LEU A 64 -13.16 3.31 -14.94
C LEU A 64 -14.40 3.67 -14.10
N ARG A 65 -14.96 4.84 -14.33
CA ARG A 65 -16.13 5.28 -13.57
C ARG A 65 -17.27 4.27 -13.68
N ASP A 66 -17.91 3.97 -12.55
CA ASP A 66 -18.99 3.00 -12.44
C ASP A 66 -18.59 1.56 -12.92
N ALA A 67 -17.30 1.23 -13.03
CA ALA A 67 -16.84 -0.10 -13.41
C ALA A 67 -16.94 -1.10 -12.25
N ASP A 68 -17.18 -2.36 -12.55
CA ASP A 68 -17.18 -3.48 -11.60
C ASP A 68 -15.87 -4.26 -11.69
N LEU A 69 -15.00 -4.05 -10.70
CA LEU A 69 -13.68 -4.68 -10.57
C LEU A 69 -13.62 -5.65 -9.39
N ARG A 70 -14.78 -6.09 -8.89
CA ARG A 70 -14.85 -7.00 -7.73
C ARG A 70 -14.06 -8.28 -7.94
N ASN A 71 -13.27 -8.63 -6.92
CA ASN A 71 -12.41 -9.83 -6.96
C ASN A 71 -11.41 -9.86 -8.13
N ALA A 72 -11.13 -8.74 -8.80
CA ALA A 72 -10.12 -8.68 -9.84
C ALA A 72 -8.71 -8.80 -9.25
N ASN A 73 -7.80 -9.41 -10.00
CA ASN A 73 -6.38 -9.36 -9.69
C ASN A 73 -5.74 -8.14 -10.40
N LEU A 74 -5.37 -7.15 -9.64
CA LEU A 74 -4.81 -5.86 -10.07
C LEU A 74 -3.43 -5.61 -9.44
N ASP A 75 -2.77 -6.67 -8.95
CA ASP A 75 -1.44 -6.61 -8.34
C ASP A 75 -0.45 -5.88 -9.25
N GLY A 76 0.20 -4.83 -8.74
CA GLY A 76 1.13 -3.99 -9.49
C GLY A 76 0.54 -3.24 -10.68
N ALA A 77 -0.79 -3.15 -10.82
CA ALA A 77 -1.44 -2.38 -11.89
C ALA A 77 -1.17 -0.87 -11.74
N ASN A 78 -1.08 -0.19 -12.88
CA ASN A 78 -0.86 1.25 -12.90
C ASN A 78 -2.17 2.01 -13.17
N PHE A 79 -2.72 2.67 -12.15
CA PHE A 79 -3.91 3.53 -12.20
C PHE A 79 -3.59 5.03 -12.14
N ARG A 80 -2.34 5.41 -12.37
CA ARG A 80 -1.95 6.81 -12.29
C ARG A 80 -2.87 7.70 -13.15
N ASP A 81 -3.38 8.81 -12.58
CA ASP A 81 -4.32 9.74 -13.21
C ASP A 81 -5.66 9.07 -13.64
N ALA A 82 -6.01 7.87 -13.19
CA ALA A 82 -7.25 7.19 -13.58
C ALA A 82 -8.48 7.78 -12.88
N ASP A 83 -9.61 7.74 -13.56
CA ASP A 83 -10.92 8.07 -13.00
C ASP A 83 -11.62 6.79 -12.52
N LEU A 84 -11.61 6.55 -11.20
CA LEU A 84 -12.21 5.41 -10.52
C LEU A 84 -13.47 5.77 -9.72
N ARG A 85 -14.06 6.92 -10.02
CA ARG A 85 -15.26 7.37 -9.31
C ARG A 85 -16.38 6.34 -9.42
N ASP A 86 -17.03 6.07 -8.30
CA ASP A 86 -18.15 5.15 -8.21
C ASP A 86 -17.82 3.71 -8.65
N ALA A 87 -16.52 3.34 -8.79
CA ALA A 87 -16.08 2.00 -9.15
C ALA A 87 -16.15 1.05 -7.96
N ASP A 88 -16.48 -0.22 -8.20
CA ASP A 88 -16.48 -1.26 -7.18
C ASP A 88 -15.22 -2.13 -7.28
N LEU A 89 -14.29 -1.93 -6.36
CA LEU A 89 -13.03 -2.65 -6.22
C LEU A 89 -13.04 -3.60 -5.00
N SER A 90 -14.22 -3.91 -4.47
CA SER A 90 -14.32 -4.74 -3.28
C SER A 90 -13.70 -6.12 -3.50
N TYR A 91 -12.94 -6.58 -2.50
CA TYR A 91 -12.18 -7.84 -2.54
C TYR A 91 -11.14 -7.94 -3.67
N ALA A 92 -10.80 -6.86 -4.36
CA ALA A 92 -9.76 -6.88 -5.38
C ALA A 92 -8.36 -7.02 -4.76
N ASN A 93 -7.45 -7.69 -5.46
CA ASN A 93 -6.04 -7.67 -5.11
C ASN A 93 -5.37 -6.47 -5.78
N LEU A 94 -5.05 -5.44 -5.01
CA LEU A 94 -4.43 -4.19 -5.42
C LEU A 94 -3.00 -4.05 -4.87
N GLY A 95 -2.37 -5.16 -4.47
CA GLY A 95 -1.01 -5.16 -3.94
C GLY A 95 -0.03 -4.44 -4.87
N GLY A 96 0.76 -3.49 -4.36
CA GLY A 96 1.72 -2.73 -5.16
C GLY A 96 1.14 -1.90 -6.31
N ALA A 97 -0.18 -1.71 -6.39
CA ALA A 97 -0.81 -0.90 -7.43
C ALA A 97 -0.47 0.60 -7.26
N ASN A 98 -0.32 1.30 -8.36
CA ASN A 98 -0.03 2.72 -8.37
C ASN A 98 -1.30 3.54 -8.64
N PHE A 99 -1.80 4.24 -7.61
CA PHE A 99 -2.97 5.12 -7.68
C PHE A 99 -2.61 6.62 -7.66
N ARG A 100 -1.36 6.97 -7.86
CA ARG A 100 -0.98 8.40 -7.82
C ARG A 100 -1.87 9.22 -8.74
N ASP A 101 -2.34 10.36 -8.21
CA ASP A 101 -3.21 11.30 -8.92
C ASP A 101 -4.59 10.72 -9.35
N ALA A 102 -4.94 9.47 -8.98
CA ALA A 102 -6.24 8.87 -9.32
C ALA A 102 -7.40 9.50 -8.52
N ASP A 103 -8.59 9.54 -9.11
CA ASP A 103 -9.82 9.96 -8.40
C ASP A 103 -10.62 8.73 -7.93
N LEU A 104 -10.65 8.52 -6.61
CA LEU A 104 -11.31 7.39 -5.93
C LEU A 104 -12.66 7.80 -5.29
N ARG A 105 -13.26 8.91 -5.68
CA ARG A 105 -14.52 9.39 -5.11
C ARG A 105 -15.61 8.33 -5.17
N ASN A 106 -16.17 7.97 -4.02
CA ASN A 106 -17.21 6.95 -3.85
C ASN A 106 -16.79 5.55 -4.36
N ALA A 107 -15.51 5.29 -4.61
CA ALA A 107 -15.06 3.96 -4.94
C ALA A 107 -15.25 3.03 -3.73
N ASN A 108 -15.66 1.80 -3.96
CA ASN A 108 -15.77 0.77 -2.92
C ASN A 108 -14.48 -0.04 -2.88
N LEU A 109 -13.74 0.04 -1.76
CA LEU A 109 -12.50 -0.72 -1.50
C LEU A 109 -12.68 -1.77 -0.39
N ASP A 110 -13.92 -2.13 -0.01
CA ASP A 110 -14.18 -3.06 1.08
C ASP A 110 -13.51 -4.41 0.84
N GLY A 111 -12.71 -4.85 1.80
CA GLY A 111 -11.98 -6.12 1.71
C GLY A 111 -10.89 -6.17 0.62
N ALA A 112 -10.57 -5.06 -0.04
CA ALA A 112 -9.49 -5.01 -1.02
C ALA A 112 -8.12 -5.13 -0.33
N ASN A 113 -7.20 -5.86 -0.97
CA ASN A 113 -5.81 -5.91 -0.52
C ASN A 113 -5.04 -4.74 -1.14
N LEU A 114 -4.72 -3.73 -0.36
CA LEU A 114 -3.97 -2.53 -0.76
C LEU A 114 -2.49 -2.59 -0.34
N ARG A 115 -1.98 -3.74 0.05
CA ARG A 115 -0.60 -3.86 0.54
C ARG A 115 0.39 -3.28 -0.46
N ASP A 116 1.27 -2.39 0.01
CA ASP A 116 2.31 -1.71 -0.79
C ASP A 116 1.76 -0.87 -1.97
N ALA A 117 0.45 -0.56 -1.99
CA ALA A 117 -0.15 0.32 -2.99
C ALA A 117 0.29 1.78 -2.78
N ASP A 118 0.56 2.50 -3.87
CA ASP A 118 0.94 3.91 -3.85
C ASP A 118 -0.29 4.81 -4.05
N LEU A 119 -0.79 5.40 -2.97
CA LEU A 119 -1.96 6.29 -2.95
C LEU A 119 -1.58 7.78 -2.85
N ARG A 120 -0.31 8.13 -3.01
CA ARG A 120 0.13 9.54 -2.95
C ARG A 120 -0.61 10.37 -3.99
N ASP A 121 -1.03 11.56 -3.60
CA ASP A 121 -1.75 12.51 -4.45
C ASP A 121 -3.11 11.98 -4.99
N ALA A 122 -3.53 10.77 -4.60
CA ALA A 122 -4.86 10.26 -4.96
C ALA A 122 -5.96 11.07 -4.28
N LYS A 123 -7.08 11.29 -5.00
CA LYS A 123 -8.17 12.16 -4.55
C LYS A 123 -9.33 11.35 -3.99
N ASN A 124 -9.96 11.91 -2.95
CA ASN A 124 -11.19 11.36 -2.37
C ASN A 124 -11.05 9.87 -1.99
N ILE A 125 -9.91 9.50 -1.40
CA ILE A 125 -9.65 8.13 -0.96
C ILE A 125 -10.72 7.72 0.06
N PRO A 126 -11.40 6.57 -0.11
CA PRO A 126 -12.32 6.05 0.90
C PRO A 126 -11.61 5.81 2.23
N TYR A 127 -12.38 5.77 3.31
CA TYR A 127 -11.80 5.48 4.62
C TYR A 127 -11.11 4.11 4.60
N ILE A 128 -9.82 4.10 4.90
CA ILE A 128 -9.01 2.89 5.09
C ILE A 128 -8.53 2.91 6.55
N PRO A 129 -8.87 1.90 7.38
CA PRO A 129 -8.43 1.82 8.76
C PRO A 129 -6.91 1.92 8.90
N LEU A 130 -6.44 2.43 10.04
CA LEU A 130 -5.01 2.36 10.39
C LEU A 130 -4.65 0.93 10.78
N GLU A 131 -3.44 0.50 10.45
CA GLU A 131 -2.85 -0.75 10.97
C GLU A 131 -2.51 -0.63 12.47
N CYS A 132 -2.16 0.56 12.95
CA CYS A 132 -1.91 0.80 14.37
C CYS A 132 -3.21 1.22 15.08
N PRO A 133 -3.34 0.90 16.39
CA PRO A 133 -4.47 1.36 17.20
C PRO A 133 -4.64 2.89 17.13
N SER A 134 -5.88 3.34 16.94
CA SER A 134 -6.22 4.78 16.89
C SER A 134 -6.24 5.43 18.28
N GLU A 135 -6.45 4.65 19.34
CA GLU A 135 -6.63 5.10 20.71
C GLU A 135 -5.75 4.28 21.69
N GLY A 136 -5.56 4.81 22.88
CA GLY A 136 -4.78 4.19 23.95
C GLY A 136 -3.28 4.10 23.67
N SER A 137 -2.50 3.71 24.68
CA SER A 137 -1.09 3.38 24.51
C SER A 137 -0.93 1.91 24.11
N PHE A 138 0.12 1.60 23.35
CA PHE A 138 0.39 0.23 22.93
C PHE A 138 1.88 -0.01 22.67
N ILE A 139 2.25 -1.28 22.47
CA ILE A 139 3.63 -1.68 22.19
C ILE A 139 3.87 -1.74 20.69
N GLY A 140 4.97 -1.12 20.26
CA GLY A 140 5.53 -1.24 18.91
C GLY A 140 6.95 -1.80 18.95
N TRP A 141 7.40 -2.28 17.79
CA TRP A 141 8.73 -2.85 17.61
C TRP A 141 9.44 -2.21 16.42
N LYS A 142 10.69 -1.84 16.63
CA LYS A 142 11.56 -1.29 15.59
C LYS A 142 12.83 -2.13 15.48
N LYS A 143 13.29 -2.38 14.25
CA LYS A 143 14.59 -3.02 14.04
C LYS A 143 15.60 -1.97 13.56
N ILE A 144 16.77 -1.96 14.17
CA ILE A 144 17.97 -1.24 13.70
C ILE A 144 19.08 -2.27 13.61
N ASN A 145 19.54 -2.56 12.40
CA ASN A 145 20.49 -3.64 12.12
C ASN A 145 19.95 -4.99 12.63
N LYS A 146 20.60 -5.59 13.64
CA LYS A 146 20.21 -6.88 14.26
C LYS A 146 19.59 -6.69 15.66
N ILE A 147 19.25 -5.47 16.04
CA ILE A 147 18.69 -5.16 17.36
C ILE A 147 17.24 -4.74 17.20
N LEU A 148 16.39 -5.34 18.02
CA LEU A 148 14.98 -4.96 18.17
C LEU A 148 14.85 -3.98 19.33
N ILE A 149 14.17 -2.88 19.09
CA ILE A 149 13.81 -1.88 20.10
C ILE A 149 12.34 -2.06 20.43
N LYS A 150 12.04 -2.32 21.70
CA LYS A 150 10.67 -2.33 22.20
C LYS A 150 10.27 -0.91 22.57
N LEU A 151 9.19 -0.44 21.97
CA LEU A 151 8.68 0.91 22.14
C LEU A 151 7.28 0.86 22.77
N GLU A 152 7.00 1.77 23.67
CA GLU A 152 5.65 2.14 24.05
C GLU A 152 5.25 3.38 23.24
N ILE A 153 4.18 3.27 22.49
CA ILE A 153 3.60 4.40 21.75
C ILE A 153 2.54 5.01 22.67
N PRO A 154 2.75 6.20 23.22
CA PRO A 154 1.81 6.78 24.18
C PRO A 154 0.49 7.18 23.51
N GLU A 155 -0.56 7.30 24.32
CA GLU A 155 -1.90 7.63 23.85
C GLU A 155 -1.97 8.93 23.06
N ASP A 156 -1.21 9.92 23.49
CA ASP A 156 -1.15 11.26 22.88
C ASP A 156 -0.15 11.38 21.72
N ALA A 157 0.45 10.28 21.27
CA ALA A 157 1.28 10.28 20.07
C ALA A 157 0.44 10.43 18.81
N ARG A 158 0.85 11.30 17.89
CA ARG A 158 0.35 11.30 16.52
C ARG A 158 0.82 10.02 15.83
N ARG A 159 -0.04 9.37 15.10
CA ARG A 159 0.21 8.04 14.50
C ARG A 159 -0.25 8.02 13.07
N SER A 160 0.47 7.27 12.26
CA SER A 160 0.16 7.08 10.86
C SER A 160 0.51 5.66 10.41
N SER A 161 -0.31 5.10 9.57
CA SER A 161 -0.01 3.93 8.74
C SER A 161 -0.84 4.00 7.48
N ALA A 162 -0.35 3.48 6.37
CA ALA A 162 -1.08 3.52 5.11
C ALA A 162 -1.48 2.10 4.69
N THR A 163 -0.77 1.52 3.75
CA THR A 163 -1.14 0.25 3.10
C THR A 163 -0.24 -0.91 3.51
N THR A 164 0.83 -0.64 4.27
CA THR A 164 1.74 -1.66 4.80
C THR A 164 1.53 -1.86 6.29
N LYS A 165 2.15 -2.90 6.85
CA LYS A 165 2.20 -3.13 8.30
C LYS A 165 3.13 -2.15 9.04
N LYS A 166 3.85 -1.31 8.31
CA LYS A 166 4.74 -0.30 8.88
C LYS A 166 3.93 0.88 9.37
N CYS A 167 4.04 1.16 10.65
CA CYS A 167 3.44 2.31 11.31
C CYS A 167 4.48 3.39 11.57
N ARG A 168 4.01 4.60 11.84
CA ARG A 168 4.85 5.76 12.12
C ARG A 168 4.23 6.59 13.25
N CYS A 169 5.07 7.16 14.12
CA CYS A 169 4.62 8.08 15.18
C CYS A 169 5.59 9.25 15.37
N ASP A 170 5.13 10.28 16.05
CA ASP A 170 5.90 11.49 16.38
C ASP A 170 6.64 11.39 17.73
N LYS A 171 6.36 10.36 18.53
CA LYS A 171 7.07 10.08 19.79
C LYS A 171 6.85 8.66 20.25
N ALA A 172 7.81 8.12 20.98
CA ALA A 172 7.71 6.82 21.62
C ALA A 172 8.60 6.77 22.87
N LYS A 173 8.27 5.90 23.83
CA LYS A 173 9.14 5.59 24.96
C LYS A 173 9.91 4.31 24.69
N VAL A 174 11.22 4.32 24.92
CA VAL A 174 12.08 3.15 24.75
C VAL A 174 11.97 2.27 25.98
N LEU A 175 11.45 1.05 25.83
CA LEU A 175 11.32 0.10 26.94
C LEU A 175 12.53 -0.83 27.10
N GLY A 176 13.26 -1.11 26.00
CA GLY A 176 14.44 -1.96 26.05
C GLY A 176 14.89 -2.41 24.67
N PHE A 177 16.02 -3.12 24.66
CA PHE A 177 16.69 -3.61 23.47
C PHE A 177 16.81 -5.14 23.52
N TYR A 178 16.60 -5.79 22.38
CA TYR A 178 16.55 -7.26 22.27
C TYR A 178 17.32 -7.72 21.03
N ASP A 179 17.88 -8.91 21.10
CA ASP A 179 18.35 -9.60 19.91
C ASP A 179 17.18 -10.18 19.09
N LEU A 180 17.46 -10.74 17.92
CA LEU A 180 16.42 -11.34 17.05
C LEU A 180 15.79 -12.60 17.65
N ASN A 181 16.44 -13.22 18.65
CA ASN A 181 15.91 -14.37 19.41
C ASN A 181 15.09 -13.94 20.62
N SER A 182 14.90 -12.63 20.82
CA SER A 182 14.14 -12.06 21.94
C SER A 182 14.83 -12.04 23.29
N THR A 183 16.15 -12.20 23.31
CA THR A 183 16.96 -12.04 24.52
C THR A 183 17.17 -10.56 24.79
N GLU A 184 16.88 -10.09 25.99
CA GLU A 184 17.14 -8.70 26.36
C GLU A 184 18.65 -8.43 26.38
N LEU A 185 19.05 -7.33 25.77
CA LEU A 185 20.42 -6.89 25.68
C LEU A 185 20.71 -5.83 26.76
N ASN A 186 21.83 -5.95 27.45
CA ASN A 186 22.29 -4.94 28.41
C ASN A 186 22.95 -3.76 27.65
N ILE A 187 22.11 -2.97 27.01
CA ILE A 187 22.50 -1.79 26.21
C ILE A 187 21.64 -0.63 26.70
N ASP A 188 22.24 0.53 26.93
CA ASP A 188 21.54 1.72 27.39
C ASP A 188 21.10 2.64 26.25
N LYS A 189 21.78 2.56 25.08
CA LYS A 189 21.57 3.51 23.98
C LYS A 189 21.88 2.89 22.61
N ILE A 190 21.07 3.29 21.62
CA ILE A 190 21.33 3.02 20.18
C ILE A 190 21.10 4.33 19.41
N ILE A 191 21.97 4.62 18.45
CA ILE A 191 21.83 5.74 17.53
C ILE A 191 21.44 5.21 16.16
N ASN A 192 20.35 5.73 15.60
CA ASN A 192 19.98 5.48 14.21
C ASN A 192 20.53 6.60 13.33
N ASN A 193 21.49 6.30 12.50
CA ASN A 193 22.14 7.27 11.58
C ASN A 193 21.54 7.25 10.17
N SER A 194 20.49 6.45 9.92
CA SER A 194 19.80 6.42 8.64
C SER A 194 18.62 7.39 8.64
N TYR A 195 18.38 8.12 7.59
CA TYR A 195 17.31 9.08 7.27
C TYR A 195 16.85 10.05 8.38
N ASN A 196 16.67 9.61 9.63
CA ASN A 196 16.35 10.44 10.80
C ASN A 196 17.30 10.07 11.91
N THR A 197 18.16 11.00 12.31
CA THR A 197 19.08 10.79 13.42
C THR A 197 18.31 10.80 14.72
N CYS A 198 17.93 9.62 15.22
CA CYS A 198 17.27 9.47 16.51
C CYS A 198 18.17 8.70 17.47
N GLU A 199 18.25 9.17 18.70
CA GLU A 199 18.86 8.46 19.80
C GLU A 199 17.77 7.71 20.58
N TYR A 200 17.92 6.39 20.69
CA TYR A 200 17.04 5.54 21.47
C TYR A 200 17.75 5.24 22.78
N ILE A 201 17.33 5.85 23.90
CA ILE A 201 17.89 5.68 25.24
C ILE A 201 16.88 4.92 26.09
N LYS A 202 17.32 3.85 26.77
CA LYS A 202 16.44 3.00 27.59
C LYS A 202 15.71 3.83 28.66
N SER A 203 14.41 3.62 28.78
CA SER A 203 13.49 4.32 29.69
C SER A 203 13.17 5.78 29.34
N GLU A 204 13.73 6.33 28.26
CA GLU A 204 13.48 7.71 27.84
C GLU A 204 12.52 7.80 26.65
N MET A 205 11.98 9.01 26.45
CA MET A 205 11.19 9.36 25.28
C MET A 205 12.11 9.65 24.10
N VAL A 206 11.76 9.14 22.93
CA VAL A 206 12.41 9.44 21.65
C VAL A 206 11.46 10.25 20.77
N TYR A 207 12.02 11.24 20.10
CA TYR A 207 11.33 12.11 19.15
C TYR A 207 12.09 12.11 17.82
N PRO A 208 11.39 12.06 16.67
CA PRO A 208 12.03 12.26 15.39
C PRO A 208 12.31 13.76 15.17
N ASP A 209 13.13 14.08 14.19
CA ASP A 209 13.38 15.45 13.74
C ASP A 209 12.11 16.17 13.26
N SER A 210 11.21 15.42 12.64
CA SER A 210 9.90 15.89 12.18
C SER A 210 8.93 14.71 12.01
N PHE A 211 7.64 15.01 11.81
CA PHE A 211 6.59 14.01 11.55
C PHE A 211 5.76 14.46 10.35
N ASP A 212 5.69 13.60 9.34
CA ASP A 212 4.87 13.82 8.16
C ASP A 212 3.44 13.31 8.42
N GLU A 213 2.45 14.18 8.33
CA GLU A 213 1.05 13.85 8.55
C GLU A 213 0.41 13.14 7.35
N ASP A 214 1.01 13.25 6.15
CA ASP A 214 0.53 12.50 4.99
C ASP A 214 0.78 11.00 5.18
N ARG A 215 -0.30 10.28 5.51
CA ARG A 215 -0.24 8.83 5.77
C ARG A 215 0.21 8.03 4.55
N TRP A 216 -0.02 8.51 3.34
CA TRP A 216 0.33 7.82 2.10
C TRP A 216 1.81 7.90 1.76
N ASN A 217 2.54 8.79 2.41
CA ASN A 217 3.99 8.91 2.29
C ASN A 217 4.71 8.05 3.33
N GLU A 218 4.63 6.72 3.20
CA GLU A 218 5.06 5.76 4.24
C GLU A 218 6.54 5.81 4.61
N CYS A 219 7.41 6.26 3.70
CA CYS A 219 8.85 6.32 3.95
C CYS A 219 9.32 7.70 4.42
N SER A 220 8.41 8.58 4.83
CA SER A 220 8.69 9.93 5.28
C SER A 220 9.11 10.02 6.76
N HIS A 221 9.17 11.25 7.28
CA HIS A 221 9.64 11.57 8.62
C HIS A 221 8.76 10.99 9.73
N GLY A 222 9.38 10.53 10.82
CA GLY A 222 8.74 9.93 11.98
C GLY A 222 9.48 8.69 12.49
N ILE A 223 9.06 8.18 13.65
CA ILE A 223 9.58 6.92 14.19
C ILE A 223 8.80 5.77 13.56
N HIS A 224 9.43 5.03 12.64
CA HIS A 224 8.83 3.85 12.03
C HIS A 224 8.91 2.65 12.97
N PHE A 225 7.81 1.90 13.07
CA PHE A 225 7.69 0.70 13.90
C PHE A 225 6.67 -0.28 13.32
N PHE A 226 6.57 -1.47 13.93
CA PHE A 226 5.59 -2.49 13.63
C PHE A 226 4.85 -2.88 14.92
N ILE A 227 3.56 -3.20 14.82
CA ILE A 227 2.78 -3.72 15.95
C ILE A 227 3.25 -5.13 16.29
N ASN A 228 3.43 -5.97 15.28
CA ASN A 228 3.88 -7.34 15.46
C ASN A 228 5.42 -7.40 15.43
N LYS A 229 6.00 -8.04 16.44
CA LYS A 229 7.45 -8.23 16.57
C LYS A 229 8.04 -8.99 15.37
N GLN A 230 7.35 -10.02 14.87
CA GLN A 230 7.81 -10.81 13.73
C GLN A 230 7.89 -9.98 12.44
N ASP A 231 6.96 -9.05 12.25
CA ASP A 231 6.99 -8.14 11.12
C ASP A 231 8.22 -7.20 11.19
N ALA A 232 8.59 -6.75 12.39
CA ALA A 232 9.82 -5.99 12.60
C ALA A 232 11.08 -6.83 12.32
N ILE A 233 11.09 -8.10 12.69
CA ILE A 233 12.21 -9.02 12.43
C ILE A 233 12.41 -9.22 10.92
N ASN A 234 11.32 -9.40 10.20
CA ASN A 234 11.32 -9.71 8.76
C ASN A 234 11.59 -8.49 7.86
N TYR A 235 11.45 -7.28 8.40
CA TYR A 235 11.73 -6.03 7.70
C TYR A 235 13.24 -5.75 7.64
#